data_4943389e5ce6900ed79ae6b0b5a32884
#
_entry.id   4943389e5ce6900ed79ae6b0b5a32884
#
_cell.length_a   1.000
_cell.length_b   1.000
_cell.length_c   1.000
_cell.angle_alpha   90.00
_cell.angle_beta   90.00
_cell.angle_gamma   90.00
#
_symmetry.space_group_name_H-M   'P 1'
#
loop_
_entity.id
_entity.type
_entity.pdbx_description
1 polymer ?
#
loop_
_entity_poly.entity_id
_entity_poly.type
_entity_poly.pdbx_seq_one_letter_code
_entity_poly.pdbx_strand_id
1 'polypeptide(L)'
;TDLADESDRDGMRIVIDVRRDVSASVVLNNLYKLTSMQTSFGFNMLAIVNGVPKVLSLKSILEEYLKHQEVVIRRRTAYDKRKAEARAHILEGLRIALDHIEEIIRIIRSSKTGDAAKTTLIETYGLSEKQAQAILDMRMVRLTGLERDKIESEYTELRALIADMADILAKPERIHKIIETELLEVQEKFGDARRTELLVGEVLSLEDEDLIEEEDIVITLTSKGYIKR
;
A
#
# COMPACT_ATOMS: atom_id res chain seq x y z
N THR A 1 40.20 -16.42 -31.48
CA THR A 1 38.92 -16.71 -30.84
C THR A 1 39.20 -17.16 -29.42
N ASP A 2 38.70 -16.45 -28.45
CA ASP A 2 38.81 -16.81 -27.05
C ASP A 2 37.43 -16.66 -26.38
N LEU A 3 37.22 -17.40 -25.30
CA LEU A 3 36.00 -17.34 -24.48
C LEU A 3 36.44 -17.28 -23.03
N ALA A 4 36.16 -16.17 -22.40
CA ALA A 4 36.48 -15.96 -21.00
C ALA A 4 35.21 -15.68 -20.16
N ASP A 5 35.16 -16.25 -18.98
CA ASP A 5 34.18 -15.90 -17.95
C ASP A 5 34.85 -14.93 -16.97
N GLU A 6 34.41 -13.68 -17.03
CA GLU A 6 34.87 -12.58 -16.19
C GLU A 6 33.81 -12.22 -15.12
N SER A 7 32.93 -13.17 -14.79
CA SER A 7 31.90 -12.94 -13.78
C SER A 7 32.50 -12.67 -12.42
N ASP A 8 31.99 -11.66 -11.74
CA ASP A 8 32.41 -11.26 -10.39
C ASP A 8 31.20 -10.90 -9.52
N ARG A 9 31.43 -10.27 -8.39
CA ARG A 9 30.39 -9.80 -7.46
C ARG A 9 29.47 -8.71 -8.05
N ASP A 10 29.91 -8.03 -9.08
CA ASP A 10 29.13 -6.96 -9.74
C ASP A 10 28.21 -7.50 -10.83
N GLY A 11 28.40 -8.78 -11.24
CA GLY A 11 27.49 -9.46 -12.16
C GLY A 11 28.15 -10.54 -12.99
N MET A 12 27.33 -11.18 -13.83
CA MET A 12 27.78 -12.19 -14.80
C MET A 12 28.30 -11.50 -16.07
N ARG A 13 29.52 -11.84 -16.49
CA ARG A 13 30.15 -11.31 -17.69
C ARG A 13 30.88 -12.40 -18.45
N ILE A 14 30.40 -12.68 -19.66
CA ILE A 14 31.03 -13.61 -20.61
C ILE A 14 31.61 -12.78 -21.76
N VAL A 15 32.89 -12.93 -22.01
CA VAL A 15 33.61 -12.23 -23.08
C VAL A 15 33.96 -13.22 -24.18
N ILE A 16 33.58 -12.90 -25.41
CA ILE A 16 33.83 -13.72 -26.61
C ILE A 16 34.63 -12.89 -27.62
N ASP A 17 35.85 -13.25 -27.82
CA ASP A 17 36.70 -12.65 -28.87
C ASP A 17 36.50 -13.35 -30.21
N VAL A 18 36.01 -12.63 -31.19
CA VAL A 18 35.80 -13.13 -32.56
C VAL A 18 36.95 -12.77 -33.48
N ARG A 19 37.18 -13.59 -34.49
CA ARG A 19 38.15 -13.30 -35.53
C ARG A 19 37.76 -12.02 -36.29
N ARG A 20 38.77 -11.36 -36.90
CA ARG A 20 38.55 -10.10 -37.63
C ARG A 20 37.71 -10.23 -38.89
N ASP A 21 37.66 -11.45 -39.46
CA ASP A 21 36.93 -11.83 -40.68
C ASP A 21 35.48 -12.30 -40.41
N VAL A 22 35.06 -12.31 -39.15
CA VAL A 22 33.70 -12.73 -38.74
C VAL A 22 32.90 -11.58 -38.22
N SER A 23 31.65 -11.47 -38.64
CA SER A 23 30.72 -10.46 -38.12
C SER A 23 30.28 -10.78 -36.71
N ALA A 24 30.55 -9.91 -35.75
CA ALA A 24 30.13 -10.07 -34.35
C ALA A 24 28.61 -10.11 -34.20
N SER A 25 27.87 -9.43 -35.07
CA SER A 25 26.40 -9.44 -35.07
C SER A 25 25.83 -10.81 -35.41
N VAL A 26 26.41 -11.48 -36.40
CA VAL A 26 26.00 -12.86 -36.81
C VAL A 26 26.27 -13.86 -35.69
N VAL A 27 27.44 -13.74 -35.01
CA VAL A 27 27.76 -14.60 -33.86
C VAL A 27 26.74 -14.36 -32.73
N LEU A 28 26.41 -13.10 -32.42
CA LEU A 28 25.45 -12.73 -31.40
C LEU A 28 24.05 -13.26 -31.73
N ASN A 29 23.59 -13.11 -32.98
CA ASN A 29 22.30 -13.62 -33.43
C ASN A 29 22.23 -15.15 -33.34
N ASN A 30 23.31 -15.83 -33.68
CA ASN A 30 23.41 -17.30 -33.50
C ASN A 30 23.34 -17.68 -32.01
N LEU A 31 23.96 -16.91 -31.11
CA LEU A 31 23.85 -17.16 -29.67
C LEU A 31 22.41 -16.95 -29.17
N TYR A 32 21.72 -15.91 -29.63
CA TYR A 32 20.31 -15.71 -29.29
C TYR A 32 19.40 -16.84 -29.81
N LYS A 33 19.63 -17.31 -31.02
CA LYS A 33 18.80 -18.38 -31.62
C LYS A 33 19.09 -19.76 -31.04
N LEU A 34 20.35 -20.07 -30.77
CA LEU A 34 20.81 -21.43 -30.42
C LEU A 34 21.00 -21.65 -28.92
N THR A 35 20.92 -20.59 -28.12
CA THR A 35 21.09 -20.68 -26.65
C THR A 35 19.93 -20.05 -25.90
N SER A 36 19.91 -20.20 -24.56
CA SER A 36 18.92 -19.61 -23.70
C SER A 36 19.19 -18.10 -23.37
N MET A 37 20.07 -17.43 -24.11
CA MET A 37 20.35 -16.00 -23.91
C MET A 37 19.14 -15.12 -24.23
N GLN A 38 18.31 -15.54 -25.20
CA GLN A 38 17.02 -14.95 -25.49
C GLN A 38 15.94 -16.00 -25.28
N THR A 39 15.01 -15.73 -24.36
CA THR A 39 13.92 -16.65 -24.06
C THR A 39 12.64 -15.88 -23.75
N SER A 40 11.51 -16.51 -24.07
CA SER A 40 10.19 -15.96 -23.70
C SER A 40 9.80 -16.44 -22.33
N PHE A 41 9.34 -15.53 -21.50
CA PHE A 41 8.79 -15.83 -20.19
C PHE A 41 7.29 -15.55 -20.18
N GLY A 42 6.49 -16.62 -20.14
CA GLY A 42 5.04 -16.53 -19.96
C GLY A 42 4.71 -16.47 -18.48
N PHE A 43 3.93 -15.47 -18.08
CA PHE A 43 3.48 -15.36 -16.69
C PHE A 43 1.97 -15.39 -16.57
N ASN A 44 1.48 -16.08 -15.55
CA ASN A 44 0.09 -16.11 -15.17
C ASN A 44 -0.06 -15.43 -13.81
N MET A 45 -0.76 -14.30 -13.78
CA MET A 45 -1.02 -13.58 -12.55
C MET A 45 -2.23 -14.19 -11.84
N LEU A 46 -1.98 -15.19 -10.99
CA LEU A 46 -3.00 -15.84 -10.17
C LEU A 46 -3.14 -15.09 -8.84
N ALA A 47 -4.35 -14.65 -8.54
CA ALA A 47 -4.68 -14.00 -7.27
C ALA A 47 -5.98 -14.57 -6.68
N ILE A 48 -6.13 -14.45 -5.36
CA ILE A 48 -7.36 -14.84 -4.67
C ILE A 48 -8.24 -13.59 -4.50
N VAL A 49 -9.39 -13.61 -5.16
CA VAL A 49 -10.37 -12.52 -5.08
C VAL A 49 -11.65 -13.07 -4.44
N ASN A 50 -12.02 -12.50 -3.29
CA ASN A 50 -13.18 -12.94 -2.50
C ASN A 50 -13.17 -14.45 -2.17
N GLY A 51 -11.98 -14.99 -1.86
CA GLY A 51 -11.81 -16.40 -1.52
C GLY A 51 -11.72 -17.35 -2.72
N VAL A 52 -11.80 -16.82 -3.96
CA VAL A 52 -11.74 -17.63 -5.20
C VAL A 52 -10.46 -17.31 -5.96
N PRO A 53 -9.66 -18.34 -6.36
CA PRO A 53 -8.50 -18.13 -7.20
C PRO A 53 -8.92 -17.75 -8.63
N LYS A 54 -8.31 -16.69 -9.18
CA LYS A 54 -8.57 -16.18 -10.54
C LYS A 54 -7.27 -15.76 -11.20
N VAL A 55 -7.15 -16.04 -12.47
CA VAL A 55 -6.09 -15.46 -13.32
C VAL A 55 -6.58 -14.07 -13.75
N LEU A 56 -5.79 -13.06 -13.45
CA LEU A 56 -6.15 -11.67 -13.67
C LEU A 56 -5.14 -10.97 -14.59
N SER A 57 -5.61 -10.00 -15.35
CA SER A 57 -4.74 -9.05 -16.03
C SER A 57 -4.12 -8.07 -15.02
N LEU A 58 -3.03 -7.40 -15.38
CA LEU A 58 -2.40 -6.37 -14.55
C LEU A 58 -3.41 -5.30 -14.12
N LYS A 59 -4.24 -4.82 -15.06
CA LYS A 59 -5.28 -3.83 -14.75
C LYS A 59 -6.25 -4.34 -13.70
N SER A 60 -6.74 -5.58 -13.84
CA SER A 60 -7.69 -6.15 -12.89
C SER A 60 -7.09 -6.37 -11.51
N ILE A 61 -5.79 -6.72 -11.41
CA ILE A 61 -5.09 -6.81 -10.12
C ILE A 61 -5.05 -5.45 -9.43
N LEU A 62 -4.71 -4.38 -10.17
CA LEU A 62 -4.67 -3.03 -9.61
C LEU A 62 -6.07 -2.55 -9.17
N GLU A 63 -7.12 -2.86 -9.93
CA GLU A 63 -8.50 -2.56 -9.55
C GLU A 63 -8.93 -3.28 -8.27
N GLU A 64 -8.63 -4.56 -8.14
CA GLU A 64 -8.92 -5.32 -6.92
C GLU A 64 -8.08 -4.85 -5.72
N TYR A 65 -6.84 -4.45 -5.95
CA TYR A 65 -6.01 -3.85 -4.92
C TYR A 65 -6.60 -2.53 -4.40
N LEU A 66 -7.05 -1.64 -5.30
CA LEU A 66 -7.69 -0.37 -4.90
C LEU A 66 -8.98 -0.62 -4.10
N LYS A 67 -9.84 -1.55 -4.53
CA LYS A 67 -11.03 -1.95 -3.77
C LYS A 67 -10.67 -2.46 -2.38
N HIS A 68 -9.60 -3.25 -2.26
CA HIS A 68 -9.12 -3.73 -0.97
C HIS A 68 -8.66 -2.58 -0.08
N GLN A 69 -7.89 -1.62 -0.61
CA GLN A 69 -7.46 -0.43 0.13
C GLN A 69 -8.65 0.39 0.63
N GLU A 70 -9.67 0.62 -0.19
CA GLU A 70 -10.89 1.30 0.24
C GLU A 70 -11.54 0.60 1.45
N VAL A 71 -11.67 -0.72 1.40
CA VAL A 71 -12.23 -1.51 2.51
C VAL A 71 -11.40 -1.39 3.77
N VAL A 72 -10.07 -1.45 3.65
CA VAL A 72 -9.14 -1.34 4.78
C VAL A 72 -9.25 0.05 5.42
N ILE A 73 -9.20 1.11 4.64
CA ILE A 73 -9.30 2.49 5.14
C ILE A 73 -10.64 2.73 5.80
N ARG A 74 -11.75 2.30 5.19
CA ARG A 74 -13.08 2.40 5.81
C ARG A 74 -13.15 1.70 7.17
N ARG A 75 -12.62 0.48 7.27
CA ARG A 75 -12.60 -0.28 8.53
C ARG A 75 -11.72 0.39 9.58
N ARG A 76 -10.52 0.85 9.19
CA ARG A 76 -9.60 1.59 10.07
C ARG A 76 -10.26 2.86 10.60
N THR A 77 -10.76 3.71 9.72
CA THR A 77 -11.42 4.97 10.09
C THR A 77 -12.66 4.76 10.94
N ALA A 78 -13.49 3.74 10.64
CA ALA A 78 -14.65 3.42 11.45
C ALA A 78 -14.28 2.89 12.85
N TYR A 79 -13.18 2.15 12.97
CA TYR A 79 -12.66 1.69 14.25
C TYR A 79 -12.16 2.86 15.09
N ASP A 80 -11.33 3.73 14.51
CA ASP A 80 -10.75 4.88 15.19
C ASP A 80 -11.85 5.87 15.62
N LYS A 81 -12.86 6.10 14.75
CA LYS A 81 -14.04 6.90 15.08
C LYS A 81 -14.76 6.36 16.31
N ARG A 82 -15.08 5.05 16.35
CA ARG A 82 -15.74 4.44 17.51
C ARG A 82 -14.90 4.58 18.79
N LYS A 83 -13.59 4.43 18.69
CA LYS A 83 -12.67 4.61 19.83
C LYS A 83 -12.65 6.05 20.31
N ALA A 84 -12.60 7.02 19.40
CA ALA A 84 -12.68 8.44 19.71
C ALA A 84 -14.04 8.84 20.33
N GLU A 85 -15.16 8.33 19.79
CA GLU A 85 -16.51 8.52 20.32
C GLU A 85 -16.65 7.95 21.75
N ALA A 86 -16.11 6.77 22.01
CA ALA A 86 -16.13 6.18 23.34
C ALA A 86 -15.32 7.03 24.35
N ARG A 87 -14.20 7.60 23.93
CA ARG A 87 -13.40 8.50 24.77
C ARG A 87 -14.10 9.85 24.98
N ALA A 88 -14.64 10.46 23.93
CA ALA A 88 -15.38 11.72 24.01
C ALA A 88 -16.61 11.57 24.91
N HIS A 89 -17.31 10.44 24.87
CA HIS A 89 -18.43 10.14 25.75
C HIS A 89 -18.04 10.16 27.24
N ILE A 90 -16.88 9.58 27.58
CA ILE A 90 -16.36 9.64 28.95
C ILE A 90 -16.02 11.09 29.36
N LEU A 91 -15.32 11.83 28.47
CA LEU A 91 -14.96 13.21 28.75
C LEU A 91 -16.18 14.12 28.93
N GLU A 92 -17.25 13.87 28.18
CA GLU A 92 -18.53 14.59 28.33
C GLU A 92 -19.11 14.40 29.74
N GLY A 93 -19.11 13.18 30.24
CA GLY A 93 -19.51 12.89 31.62
C GLY A 93 -18.60 13.59 32.65
N LEU A 94 -17.28 13.59 32.41
CA LEU A 94 -16.33 14.27 33.30
C LEU A 94 -16.52 15.80 33.27
N ARG A 95 -16.87 16.41 32.13
CA ARG A 95 -17.21 17.82 32.03
C ARG A 95 -18.44 18.18 32.91
N ILE A 96 -19.53 17.40 32.78
CA ILE A 96 -20.72 17.56 33.62
C ILE A 96 -20.33 17.44 35.09
N ALA A 97 -19.45 16.48 35.43
CA ALA A 97 -19.00 16.29 36.80
C ALA A 97 -18.20 17.47 37.33
N LEU A 98 -17.36 18.10 36.52
CA LEU A 98 -16.58 19.28 36.90
C LEU A 98 -17.42 20.53 37.06
N ASP A 99 -18.50 20.64 36.27
CA ASP A 99 -19.45 21.78 36.41
C ASP A 99 -20.31 21.67 37.67
N HIS A 100 -20.56 20.45 38.18
CA HIS A 100 -21.38 20.17 39.37
C HIS A 100 -20.59 19.49 40.50
N ILE A 101 -19.30 19.80 40.62
CA ILE A 101 -18.37 19.02 41.45
C ILE A 101 -18.75 19.00 42.94
N GLU A 102 -19.27 20.08 43.49
CA GLU A 102 -19.66 20.16 44.91
C GLU A 102 -20.85 19.21 45.22
N GLU A 103 -21.83 19.18 44.31
CA GLU A 103 -23.00 18.31 44.44
C GLU A 103 -22.62 16.84 44.28
N ILE A 104 -21.77 16.53 43.32
CA ILE A 104 -21.26 15.18 43.08
C ILE A 104 -20.48 14.67 44.29
N ILE A 105 -19.60 15.47 44.86
CA ILE A 105 -18.89 15.11 46.09
C ILE A 105 -19.87 14.88 47.24
N ARG A 106 -20.94 15.66 47.36
CA ARG A 106 -21.97 15.46 48.35
C ARG A 106 -22.72 14.14 48.18
N ILE A 107 -23.09 13.80 46.93
CA ILE A 107 -23.75 12.52 46.59
C ILE A 107 -22.84 11.34 46.93
N ILE A 108 -21.57 11.40 46.55
CA ILE A 108 -20.62 10.32 46.81
C ILE A 108 -20.43 10.12 48.33
N ARG A 109 -20.29 11.21 49.11
CA ARG A 109 -20.12 11.13 50.55
C ARG A 109 -21.36 10.66 51.32
N SER A 110 -22.55 10.98 50.82
CA SER A 110 -23.80 10.56 51.44
C SER A 110 -24.20 9.12 51.09
N SER A 111 -23.67 8.56 50.07
CA SER A 111 -23.98 7.18 49.60
C SER A 111 -23.24 6.13 50.44
N LYS A 112 -23.96 5.07 50.84
CA LYS A 112 -23.39 3.98 51.65
C LYS A 112 -22.46 3.04 50.86
N THR A 113 -22.67 2.92 49.56
CA THR A 113 -21.91 2.06 48.65
C THR A 113 -21.60 2.79 47.33
N GLY A 114 -20.54 2.36 46.62
CA GLY A 114 -20.20 2.91 45.30
C GLY A 114 -21.33 2.70 44.28
N ASP A 115 -22.03 1.56 44.34
CA ASP A 115 -23.14 1.28 43.43
C ASP A 115 -24.34 2.20 43.68
N ALA A 116 -24.65 2.52 44.96
CA ALA A 116 -25.69 3.49 45.30
C ALA A 116 -25.31 4.90 44.78
N ALA A 117 -24.06 5.32 44.95
CA ALA A 117 -23.56 6.57 44.38
C ALA A 117 -23.70 6.61 42.85
N LYS A 118 -23.33 5.52 42.19
CA LYS A 118 -23.41 5.37 40.73
C LYS A 118 -24.85 5.53 40.24
N THR A 119 -25.81 4.82 40.87
CA THR A 119 -27.23 4.93 40.51
C THR A 119 -27.74 6.35 40.65
N THR A 120 -27.44 6.99 41.78
CA THR A 120 -27.89 8.39 42.05
C THR A 120 -27.29 9.37 41.03
N LEU A 121 -26.01 9.20 40.61
CA LEU A 121 -25.38 10.03 39.60
C LEU A 121 -26.04 9.86 38.23
N ILE A 122 -26.39 8.62 37.85
CA ILE A 122 -27.10 8.31 36.61
C ILE A 122 -28.47 8.99 36.60
N GLU A 123 -29.25 8.83 37.66
CA GLU A 123 -30.62 9.39 37.79
C GLU A 123 -30.62 10.94 37.83
N THR A 124 -29.67 11.53 38.53
CA THR A 124 -29.63 12.99 38.71
C THR A 124 -29.13 13.75 37.48
N TYR A 125 -28.13 13.24 36.82
CA TYR A 125 -27.46 13.96 35.71
C TYR A 125 -27.68 13.31 34.33
N GLY A 126 -28.47 12.23 34.25
CA GLY A 126 -28.70 11.53 32.98
C GLY A 126 -27.46 10.86 32.40
N LEU A 127 -26.49 10.50 33.25
CA LEU A 127 -25.20 9.93 32.83
C LEU A 127 -25.36 8.46 32.43
N SER A 128 -24.51 8.01 31.54
CA SER A 128 -24.41 6.57 31.28
C SER A 128 -23.64 5.89 32.41
N GLU A 129 -23.80 4.57 32.49
CA GLU A 129 -23.10 3.74 33.47
C GLU A 129 -21.57 3.90 33.38
N LYS A 130 -21.03 4.00 32.16
CA LYS A 130 -19.59 4.20 31.91
C LYS A 130 -19.12 5.60 32.36
N GLN A 131 -19.93 6.62 32.16
CA GLN A 131 -19.64 7.98 32.62
C GLN A 131 -19.65 8.07 34.14
N ALA A 132 -20.68 7.50 34.77
CA ALA A 132 -20.77 7.48 36.22
C ALA A 132 -19.60 6.70 36.86
N GLN A 133 -19.22 5.58 36.29
CA GLN A 133 -18.05 4.84 36.75
C GLN A 133 -16.75 5.64 36.60
N ALA A 134 -16.56 6.31 35.47
CA ALA A 134 -15.38 7.15 35.24
C ALA A 134 -15.29 8.33 36.23
N ILE A 135 -16.44 8.87 36.66
CA ILE A 135 -16.52 9.91 37.69
C ILE A 135 -16.10 9.36 39.05
N LEU A 136 -16.59 8.17 39.42
CA LEU A 136 -16.22 7.53 40.70
C LEU A 136 -14.74 7.16 40.78
N ASP A 137 -14.16 6.75 39.63
CA ASP A 137 -12.75 6.39 39.50
C ASP A 137 -11.81 7.62 39.36
N MET A 138 -12.38 8.83 39.33
CA MET A 138 -11.62 10.06 39.13
C MET A 138 -10.78 10.39 40.36
N ARG A 139 -9.48 10.60 40.17
CA ARG A 139 -8.56 11.02 41.24
C ARG A 139 -8.79 12.50 41.61
N MET A 140 -8.69 12.81 42.89
CA MET A 140 -8.85 14.21 43.42
C MET A 140 -7.95 15.24 42.71
N VAL A 141 -6.75 14.84 42.25
CA VAL A 141 -5.84 15.72 41.51
C VAL A 141 -6.45 16.24 40.20
N ARG A 142 -7.37 15.50 39.58
CA ARG A 142 -8.07 15.93 38.35
C ARG A 142 -9.09 17.02 38.53
N LEU A 143 -9.35 17.43 39.78
CA LEU A 143 -10.28 18.51 40.13
C LEU A 143 -9.63 19.92 40.06
N THR A 144 -8.36 20.01 39.74
CA THR A 144 -7.65 21.31 39.59
C THR A 144 -8.04 22.00 38.27
N GLY A 145 -7.99 23.35 38.28
CA GLY A 145 -8.33 24.15 37.11
C GLY A 145 -7.53 23.76 35.84
N LEU A 146 -6.24 23.49 36.00
CA LEU A 146 -5.38 23.05 34.88
C LEU A 146 -5.81 21.72 34.24
N GLU A 147 -6.35 20.78 35.03
CA GLU A 147 -6.86 19.50 34.51
C GLU A 147 -8.23 19.67 33.83
N ARG A 148 -9.03 20.62 34.30
CA ARG A 148 -10.29 21.01 33.62
C ARG A 148 -10.02 21.53 32.22
N ASP A 149 -9.05 22.40 32.03
CA ASP A 149 -8.67 22.96 30.73
C ASP A 149 -8.15 21.86 29.79
N LYS A 150 -7.41 20.86 30.31
CA LYS A 150 -6.97 19.70 29.54
C LYS A 150 -8.13 18.81 29.06
N ILE A 151 -9.12 18.57 29.91
CA ILE A 151 -10.31 17.79 29.58
C ILE A 151 -11.10 18.50 28.48
N GLU A 152 -11.25 19.83 28.58
CA GLU A 152 -11.96 20.63 27.59
C GLU A 152 -11.24 20.64 26.23
N SER A 153 -9.93 20.83 26.23
CA SER A 153 -9.14 20.79 24.98
C SER A 153 -9.16 19.39 24.34
N GLU A 154 -8.96 18.33 25.14
CA GLU A 154 -9.04 16.94 24.64
C GLU A 154 -10.44 16.64 24.05
N TYR A 155 -11.50 17.08 24.70
CA TYR A 155 -12.86 16.90 24.20
C TYR A 155 -13.09 17.63 22.88
N THR A 156 -12.63 18.86 22.77
CA THR A 156 -12.77 19.68 21.55
C THR A 156 -11.99 19.06 20.39
N GLU A 157 -10.75 18.64 20.62
CA GLU A 157 -9.93 17.95 19.63
C GLU A 157 -10.57 16.64 19.14
N LEU A 158 -11.07 15.82 20.08
CA LEU A 158 -11.75 14.59 19.73
C LEU A 158 -13.04 14.84 18.94
N ARG A 159 -13.81 15.87 19.27
CA ARG A 159 -15.03 16.22 18.50
C ARG A 159 -14.68 16.62 17.07
N ALA A 160 -13.62 17.40 16.88
CA ALA A 160 -13.13 17.76 15.55
C ALA A 160 -12.66 16.51 14.78
N LEU A 161 -11.91 15.63 15.43
CA LEU A 161 -11.42 14.37 14.83
C LEU A 161 -12.57 13.44 14.45
N ILE A 162 -13.60 13.29 15.31
CA ILE A 162 -14.80 12.49 15.01
C ILE A 162 -15.54 13.05 13.81
N ALA A 163 -15.67 14.37 13.70
CA ALA A 163 -16.33 15.02 12.58
C ALA A 163 -15.55 14.78 11.27
N ASP A 164 -14.22 14.89 11.30
CA ASP A 164 -13.34 14.62 10.16
C ASP A 164 -13.45 13.15 9.70
N MET A 165 -13.37 12.19 10.64
CA MET A 165 -13.55 10.76 10.32
C MET A 165 -14.94 10.44 9.76
N ALA A 166 -15.99 11.12 10.26
CA ALA A 166 -17.34 10.98 9.72
C ALA A 166 -17.42 11.48 8.27
N ASP A 167 -16.77 12.60 7.96
CA ASP A 167 -16.68 13.14 6.61
C ASP A 167 -15.88 12.22 5.66
N ILE A 168 -14.76 11.64 6.13
CA ILE A 168 -13.99 10.64 5.36
C ILE A 168 -14.87 9.44 5.01
N LEU A 169 -15.64 8.92 5.96
CA LEU A 169 -16.51 7.76 5.73
C LEU A 169 -17.67 8.05 4.79
N ALA A 170 -18.16 9.31 4.77
CA ALA A 170 -19.25 9.74 3.92
C ALA A 170 -18.84 10.00 2.47
N LYS A 171 -17.57 10.41 2.22
CA LYS A 171 -17.08 10.85 0.91
C LYS A 171 -16.03 9.88 0.35
N PRO A 172 -16.36 9.09 -0.69
CA PRO A 172 -15.39 8.19 -1.35
C PRO A 172 -14.13 8.91 -1.85
N GLU A 173 -14.28 10.15 -2.32
CA GLU A 173 -13.17 10.96 -2.83
C GLU A 173 -12.08 11.21 -1.77
N ARG A 174 -12.48 11.38 -0.52
CA ARG A 174 -11.53 11.53 0.59
C ARG A 174 -10.75 10.25 0.86
N ILE A 175 -11.40 9.09 0.72
CA ILE A 175 -10.73 7.80 0.85
C ILE A 175 -9.71 7.62 -0.27
N HIS A 176 -10.06 7.95 -1.52
CA HIS A 176 -9.13 7.91 -2.64
C HIS A 176 -7.94 8.85 -2.43
N LYS A 177 -8.17 10.04 -1.86
CA LYS A 177 -7.08 10.96 -1.54
C LYS A 177 -6.12 10.42 -0.48
N ILE A 178 -6.64 9.69 0.52
CA ILE A 178 -5.80 9.02 1.53
C ILE A 178 -4.97 7.92 0.86
N ILE A 179 -5.58 7.09 -0.02
CA ILE A 179 -4.87 6.06 -0.77
C ILE A 179 -3.73 6.68 -1.59
N GLU A 180 -4.02 7.74 -2.33
CA GLU A 180 -3.02 8.45 -3.14
C GLU A 180 -1.86 8.94 -2.28
N THR A 181 -2.14 9.58 -1.15
CA THR A 181 -1.12 10.09 -0.24
C THR A 181 -0.24 8.96 0.31
N GLU A 182 -0.85 7.88 0.80
CA GLU A 182 -0.10 6.73 1.34
C GLU A 182 0.76 6.04 0.26
N LEU A 183 0.26 5.95 -0.98
CA LEU A 183 1.03 5.37 -2.10
C LEU A 183 2.20 6.26 -2.53
N LEU A 184 2.03 7.59 -2.53
CA LEU A 184 3.12 8.53 -2.82
C LEU A 184 4.23 8.45 -1.76
N GLU A 185 3.87 8.32 -0.48
CA GLU A 185 4.87 8.08 0.58
C GLU A 185 5.64 6.78 0.39
N VAL A 186 4.97 5.71 -0.04
CA VAL A 186 5.62 4.43 -0.36
C VAL A 186 6.55 4.58 -1.56
N GLN A 187 6.11 5.30 -2.59
CA GLN A 187 6.94 5.58 -3.77
C GLN A 187 8.20 6.37 -3.40
N GLU A 188 8.09 7.40 -2.55
CA GLU A 188 9.22 8.19 -2.10
C GLU A 188 10.25 7.37 -1.31
N LYS A 189 9.76 6.48 -0.43
CA LYS A 189 10.63 5.68 0.45
C LYS A 189 11.27 4.48 -0.23
N PHE A 190 10.59 3.87 -1.19
CA PHE A 190 10.94 2.56 -1.75
C PHE A 190 11.00 2.53 -3.28
N GLY A 191 10.72 3.64 -3.95
CA GLY A 191 10.77 3.73 -5.41
C GLY A 191 12.19 3.62 -5.92
N ASP A 192 12.41 2.72 -6.88
CA ASP A 192 13.67 2.57 -7.61
C ASP A 192 13.45 2.70 -9.11
N ALA A 193 14.54 2.91 -9.84
CA ALA A 193 14.48 3.01 -11.29
C ALA A 193 14.13 1.65 -11.93
N ARG A 194 13.29 1.69 -12.98
CA ARG A 194 13.00 0.50 -13.76
C ARG A 194 14.26 -0.06 -14.43
N ARG A 195 14.57 -1.33 -14.21
CA ARG A 195 15.72 -2.02 -14.83
C ARG A 195 15.40 -2.62 -16.19
N THR A 196 14.13 -2.96 -16.43
CA THR A 196 13.68 -3.55 -17.69
C THR A 196 13.37 -2.46 -18.71
N GLU A 197 13.98 -2.52 -19.89
CA GLU A 197 13.66 -1.66 -21.00
C GLU A 197 12.30 -2.01 -21.61
N LEU A 198 11.53 -1.01 -22.01
CA LEU A 198 10.27 -1.18 -22.72
C LEU A 198 10.49 -0.87 -24.18
N LEU A 199 10.49 -1.90 -25.02
CA LEU A 199 10.52 -1.76 -26.47
C LEU A 199 9.10 -1.61 -26.99
N VAL A 200 8.84 -0.52 -27.72
CA VAL A 200 7.56 -0.28 -28.40
C VAL A 200 7.71 -0.73 -29.85
N GLY A 201 7.07 -1.81 -30.23
CA GLY A 201 7.12 -2.38 -31.56
C GLY A 201 7.01 -3.90 -31.54
N GLU A 202 7.01 -4.50 -32.71
CA GLU A 202 7.12 -5.94 -32.84
C GLU A 202 8.52 -6.40 -32.38
N VAL A 203 8.56 -7.45 -31.57
CA VAL A 203 9.82 -8.15 -31.29
C VAL A 203 10.31 -8.65 -32.64
N LEU A 204 11.38 -8.07 -33.14
CA LEU A 204 12.04 -8.56 -34.37
C LEU A 204 12.40 -10.02 -34.15
N SER A 205 11.65 -10.93 -34.76
CA SER A 205 12.06 -12.32 -34.84
C SER A 205 13.30 -12.38 -35.72
N LEU A 206 14.38 -12.95 -35.19
CA LEU A 206 15.57 -13.21 -36.01
C LEU A 206 15.17 -14.05 -37.21
N GLU A 207 15.30 -13.50 -38.41
CA GLU A 207 15.11 -14.23 -39.64
C GLU A 207 16.37 -15.07 -39.98
N ASP A 208 16.24 -16.05 -40.86
CA ASP A 208 17.39 -16.87 -41.24
C ASP A 208 18.48 -16.06 -41.96
N GLU A 209 18.08 -14.96 -42.59
CA GLU A 209 18.96 -14.00 -43.24
C GLU A 209 19.89 -13.27 -42.24
N ASP A 210 19.42 -12.99 -41.03
CA ASP A 210 20.24 -12.36 -39.97
C ASP A 210 21.36 -13.25 -39.42
N LEU A 211 21.37 -14.52 -39.83
CA LEU A 211 22.36 -15.53 -39.42
C LEU A 211 23.41 -15.79 -40.47
N ILE A 212 23.26 -15.21 -41.65
CA ILE A 212 24.12 -15.43 -42.80
C ILE A 212 25.13 -14.26 -42.89
N GLU A 213 26.40 -14.63 -43.03
CA GLU A 213 27.44 -13.61 -43.29
C GLU A 213 27.28 -12.99 -44.70
N GLU A 214 27.44 -11.66 -44.76
CA GLU A 214 27.45 -10.97 -46.05
C GLU A 214 28.75 -11.29 -46.79
N GLU A 215 28.65 -11.93 -47.95
CA GLU A 215 29.78 -12.34 -48.77
C GLU A 215 29.62 -11.82 -50.21
N ASP A 216 30.72 -11.39 -50.78
CA ASP A 216 30.80 -11.11 -52.24
C ASP A 216 30.79 -12.42 -53.01
N ILE A 217 29.70 -12.68 -53.76
CA ILE A 217 29.57 -13.89 -54.54
C ILE A 217 29.49 -13.61 -56.04
N VAL A 218 29.98 -14.57 -56.82
CA VAL A 218 29.80 -14.56 -58.27
C VAL A 218 28.74 -15.55 -58.67
N ILE A 219 27.65 -15.05 -59.22
CA ILE A 219 26.55 -15.89 -59.70
C ILE A 219 26.75 -16.11 -61.22
N THR A 220 26.77 -17.39 -61.61
CA THR A 220 26.83 -17.76 -63.04
C THR A 220 25.45 -18.26 -63.46
N LEU A 221 24.96 -17.72 -64.59
CA LEU A 221 23.71 -18.15 -65.19
C LEU A 221 24.05 -18.82 -66.55
N THR A 222 23.70 -20.10 -66.70
CA THR A 222 23.90 -20.82 -67.95
C THR A 222 22.85 -20.47 -69.00
N SER A 223 23.14 -20.69 -70.28
CA SER A 223 22.17 -20.47 -71.38
C SER A 223 20.91 -21.37 -71.26
N LYS A 224 20.93 -22.40 -70.45
CA LYS A 224 19.79 -23.29 -70.17
C LYS A 224 19.01 -22.89 -68.91
N GLY A 225 19.29 -21.71 -68.31
CA GLY A 225 18.55 -21.21 -67.13
C GLY A 225 18.98 -21.76 -65.78
N TYR A 226 20.11 -22.46 -65.66
CA TYR A 226 20.62 -22.91 -64.34
C TYR A 226 21.44 -21.80 -63.70
N ILE A 227 21.15 -21.55 -62.44
CA ILE A 227 21.90 -20.62 -61.59
C ILE A 227 22.87 -21.44 -60.73
N LYS A 228 24.11 -21.00 -60.65
CA LYS A 228 25.15 -21.59 -59.83
C LYS A 228 25.92 -20.46 -59.10
N ARG A 229 26.11 -20.62 -57.80
CA ARG A 229 27.00 -19.90 -56.93
C ARG A 229 28.41 -20.45 -57.00
#